data_7229817c455443978f96ee8d9f1c6c7b
#
_entry.id   7229817c455443978f96ee8d9f1c6c7b
#
_cell.length_a   1.000
_cell.length_b   1.000
_cell.length_c   1.000
_cell.angle_alpha   90.00
_cell.angle_beta   90.00
_cell.angle_gamma   90.00
#
_symmetry.space_group_name_H-M   'P 1'
#
loop_
_entity.id
_entity.type
_entity.pdbx_description
1 polymer ?
#
loop_
_entity_poly.entity_id
_entity_poly.type
_entity_poly.pdbx_seq_one_letter_code
_entity_poly.pdbx_strand_id
1 'polypeptide(L)'
;AQKFAKEWGFEKAYGSYEELVSDPEVELIYIATPHPFHIEHAKLCINHGKPVLCEKPFTVNAVGAKEVFALAKEKEVFITEAIWTRYLPSRKIIGDIIASGEIGEIKGISANLGYDMHTKERLIDPKLAGGALLDVGIYPLNFASMVLGDDVEETLSSCVKFDSGVDAQNSIILKYKNGSMASIQSSALTGTEQYGMIYGTKGYLIAE
;
A
#
# COMPACT_ATOMS: atom_id res chain seq x y z
N ALA A 1 4.00 -17.08 18.99
CA ALA A 1 3.43 -16.00 19.82
C ALA A 1 4.21 -15.84 21.14
N GLN A 2 4.32 -16.85 22.02
CA GLN A 2 4.96 -16.75 23.37
C GLN A 2 6.42 -16.26 23.33
N LYS A 3 7.26 -16.81 22.42
CA LYS A 3 8.66 -16.35 22.26
C LYS A 3 8.71 -14.88 21.88
N PHE A 4 7.89 -14.46 20.94
CA PHE A 4 7.80 -13.07 20.48
C PHE A 4 7.32 -12.13 21.60
N ALA A 5 6.27 -12.52 22.32
CA ALA A 5 5.76 -11.74 23.43
C ALA A 5 6.84 -11.52 24.52
N LYS A 6 7.59 -12.58 24.88
CA LYS A 6 8.68 -12.48 25.86
C LYS A 6 9.83 -11.60 25.38
N GLU A 7 10.19 -11.70 24.10
CA GLU A 7 11.29 -10.93 23.50
C GLU A 7 10.98 -9.42 23.42
N TRP A 8 9.71 -9.08 23.11
CA TRP A 8 9.29 -7.71 22.86
C TRP A 8 8.44 -7.08 23.97
N GLY A 9 8.26 -7.81 25.09
CA GLY A 9 7.58 -7.28 26.27
C GLY A 9 6.05 -7.18 26.14
N PHE A 10 5.42 -8.02 25.32
CA PHE A 10 3.96 -8.09 25.24
C PHE A 10 3.39 -8.82 26.47
N GLU A 11 2.33 -8.26 27.03
CA GLU A 11 1.71 -8.81 28.24
C GLU A 11 1.00 -10.16 28.00
N LYS A 12 0.40 -10.31 26.80
CA LYS A 12 -0.36 -11.49 26.42
C LYS A 12 0.14 -12.11 25.13
N ALA A 13 -0.01 -13.42 25.01
CA ALA A 13 0.24 -14.18 23.82
C ALA A 13 -0.84 -15.25 23.65
N TYR A 14 -1.45 -15.28 22.47
CA TYR A 14 -2.56 -16.18 22.15
C TYR A 14 -2.07 -17.37 21.32
N GLY A 15 -2.76 -18.50 21.45
CA GLY A 15 -2.49 -19.73 20.72
C GLY A 15 -3.10 -19.75 19.32
N SER A 16 -4.14 -18.96 19.10
CA SER A 16 -4.83 -18.81 17.81
C SER A 16 -5.25 -17.36 17.57
N TYR A 17 -5.67 -17.04 16.34
CA TYR A 17 -6.23 -15.74 16.00
C TYR A 17 -7.64 -15.57 16.60
N GLU A 18 -8.40 -16.66 16.72
CA GLU A 18 -9.71 -16.68 17.35
C GLU A 18 -9.64 -16.29 18.84
N GLU A 19 -8.65 -16.79 19.58
CA GLU A 19 -8.41 -16.39 20.96
C GLU A 19 -8.08 -14.88 21.05
N LEU A 20 -7.23 -14.38 20.15
CA LEU A 20 -6.86 -12.96 20.09
C LEU A 20 -8.09 -12.05 19.84
N VAL A 21 -8.90 -12.36 18.83
CA VAL A 21 -10.06 -11.52 18.47
C VAL A 21 -11.18 -11.61 19.51
N SER A 22 -11.22 -12.67 20.32
CA SER A 22 -12.22 -12.88 21.36
C SER A 22 -11.88 -12.19 22.69
N ASP A 23 -10.65 -11.71 22.88
CA ASP A 23 -10.28 -11.01 24.11
C ASP A 23 -10.91 -9.60 24.14
N PRO A 24 -11.77 -9.30 25.15
CA PRO A 24 -12.42 -8.00 25.27
C PRO A 24 -11.46 -6.84 25.54
N GLU A 25 -10.26 -7.12 26.07
CA GLU A 25 -9.25 -6.08 26.33
C GLU A 25 -8.49 -5.66 25.06
N VAL A 26 -8.63 -6.39 23.94
CA VAL A 26 -8.05 -6.03 22.65
C VAL A 26 -8.97 -5.05 21.93
N GLU A 27 -8.54 -3.80 21.82
CA GLU A 27 -9.31 -2.71 21.22
C GLU A 27 -9.03 -2.47 19.74
N LEU A 28 -7.81 -2.83 19.25
CA LEU A 28 -7.36 -2.67 17.88
C LEU A 28 -6.47 -3.85 17.50
N ILE A 29 -6.63 -4.36 16.29
CA ILE A 29 -5.75 -5.41 15.76
C ILE A 29 -4.91 -4.88 14.60
N TYR A 30 -3.61 -5.04 14.70
CA TYR A 30 -2.66 -4.79 13.62
C TYR A 30 -2.36 -6.09 12.89
N ILE A 31 -2.77 -6.17 11.61
CA ILE A 31 -2.51 -7.33 10.75
C ILE A 31 -1.18 -7.12 10.02
N ALA A 32 -0.20 -7.94 10.36
CA ALA A 32 1.15 -7.97 9.76
C ALA A 32 1.53 -9.36 9.23
N THR A 33 0.54 -10.13 8.81
CA THR A 33 0.72 -11.44 8.19
C THR A 33 1.13 -11.31 6.72
N PRO A 34 1.58 -12.37 6.03
CA PRO A 34 1.84 -12.31 4.60
C PRO A 34 0.57 -11.95 3.78
N HIS A 35 0.76 -11.27 2.67
CA HIS A 35 -0.29 -10.66 1.84
C HIS A 35 -1.54 -11.54 1.58
N PRO A 36 -1.41 -12.84 1.25
CA PRO A 36 -2.58 -13.68 0.94
C PRO A 36 -3.57 -13.82 2.10
N PHE A 37 -3.09 -13.67 3.34
CA PHE A 37 -3.89 -13.88 4.55
C PHE A 37 -4.63 -12.62 5.02
N HIS A 38 -4.34 -11.44 4.46
CA HIS A 38 -4.93 -10.18 4.91
C HIS A 38 -6.46 -10.19 4.85
N ILE A 39 -7.04 -10.73 3.76
CA ILE A 39 -8.50 -10.80 3.57
C ILE A 39 -9.16 -11.65 4.65
N GLU A 40 -8.63 -12.85 4.87
CA GLU A 40 -9.15 -13.80 5.85
C GLU A 40 -9.07 -13.24 7.27
N HIS A 41 -7.89 -12.73 7.64
CA HIS A 41 -7.67 -12.18 8.97
C HIS A 41 -8.46 -10.89 9.21
N ALA A 42 -8.60 -10.03 8.21
CA ALA A 42 -9.43 -8.83 8.30
C ALA A 42 -10.91 -9.20 8.52
N LYS A 43 -11.45 -10.17 7.77
CA LYS A 43 -12.82 -10.65 7.94
C LYS A 43 -13.02 -11.28 9.33
N LEU A 44 -12.05 -12.03 9.85
CA LEU A 44 -12.09 -12.58 11.19
C LEU A 44 -12.21 -11.47 12.24
N CYS A 45 -11.35 -10.46 12.18
CA CYS A 45 -11.39 -9.32 13.10
C CYS A 45 -12.72 -8.56 13.02
N ILE A 46 -13.19 -8.24 11.82
CA ILE A 46 -14.44 -7.50 11.58
C ILE A 46 -15.64 -8.28 12.15
N ASN A 47 -15.71 -9.60 11.94
CA ASN A 47 -16.80 -10.43 12.47
C ASN A 47 -16.83 -10.49 14.01
N HIS A 48 -15.72 -10.20 14.68
CA HIS A 48 -15.62 -10.06 16.14
C HIS A 48 -15.71 -8.61 16.62
N GLY A 49 -16.06 -7.67 15.74
CA GLY A 49 -16.19 -6.26 16.08
C GLY A 49 -14.88 -5.54 16.40
N LYS A 50 -13.74 -6.12 15.99
CA LYS A 50 -12.41 -5.56 16.27
C LYS A 50 -11.98 -4.62 15.16
N PRO A 51 -11.69 -3.32 15.46
CA PRO A 51 -11.05 -2.40 14.54
C PRO A 51 -9.72 -2.94 14.01
N VAL A 52 -9.37 -2.59 12.76
CA VAL A 52 -8.21 -3.17 12.07
C VAL A 52 -7.33 -2.09 11.46
N LEU A 53 -6.02 -2.20 11.71
CA LEU A 53 -4.95 -1.62 10.91
C LEU A 53 -4.28 -2.74 10.15
N CYS A 54 -4.43 -2.78 8.82
CA CYS A 54 -3.90 -3.87 7.99
C CYS A 54 -2.68 -3.42 7.20
N GLU A 55 -1.59 -4.20 7.25
CA GLU A 55 -0.40 -3.93 6.45
C GLU A 55 -0.69 -3.83 4.95
N LYS A 56 0.18 -3.07 4.29
CA LYS A 56 0.18 -2.97 2.82
C LYS A 56 0.83 -4.23 2.19
N PRO A 57 0.40 -4.60 0.98
CA PRO A 57 -0.82 -4.15 0.32
C PRO A 57 -2.05 -4.64 1.06
N PHE A 58 -3.08 -3.81 1.13
CA PHE A 58 -4.30 -4.12 1.88
C PHE A 58 -4.87 -5.50 1.51
N THR A 59 -4.94 -5.78 0.21
CA THR A 59 -5.29 -7.09 -0.34
C THR A 59 -4.54 -7.35 -1.63
N VAL A 60 -4.54 -8.59 -2.08
CA VAL A 60 -3.87 -9.01 -3.33
C VAL A 60 -4.60 -8.55 -4.61
N ASN A 61 -5.85 -8.11 -4.49
CA ASN A 61 -6.65 -7.61 -5.61
C ASN A 61 -7.84 -6.76 -5.14
N ALA A 62 -8.43 -6.01 -6.07
CA ALA A 62 -9.56 -5.11 -5.81
C ALA A 62 -10.84 -5.84 -5.39
N VAL A 63 -11.05 -7.10 -5.78
CA VAL A 63 -12.24 -7.87 -5.39
C VAL A 63 -12.22 -8.13 -3.89
N GLY A 64 -11.10 -8.63 -3.37
CA GLY A 64 -10.92 -8.85 -1.94
C GLY A 64 -11.04 -7.56 -1.12
N ALA A 65 -10.49 -6.45 -1.62
CA ALA A 65 -10.63 -5.16 -0.95
C ALA A 65 -12.10 -4.72 -0.83
N LYS A 66 -12.87 -4.83 -1.92
CA LYS A 66 -14.30 -4.51 -1.93
C LYS A 66 -15.10 -5.38 -0.96
N GLU A 67 -14.79 -6.68 -0.90
CA GLU A 67 -15.46 -7.60 0.04
C GLU A 67 -15.17 -7.21 1.49
N VAL A 68 -13.93 -6.92 1.83
CA VAL A 68 -13.54 -6.53 3.21
C VAL A 68 -14.18 -5.20 3.59
N PHE A 69 -14.17 -4.18 2.71
CA PHE A 69 -14.81 -2.90 3.00
C PHE A 69 -16.34 -3.00 3.08
N ALA A 70 -16.96 -3.84 2.27
CA ALA A 70 -18.41 -4.08 2.36
C ALA A 70 -18.78 -4.70 3.71
N LEU A 71 -18.04 -5.71 4.17
CA LEU A 71 -18.23 -6.35 5.46
C LEU A 71 -17.99 -5.37 6.62
N ALA A 72 -16.91 -4.59 6.54
CA ALA A 72 -16.60 -3.60 7.58
C ALA A 72 -17.70 -2.54 7.70
N LYS A 73 -18.27 -2.09 6.58
CA LYS A 73 -19.40 -1.17 6.55
C LYS A 73 -20.68 -1.80 7.12
N GLU A 74 -20.98 -3.05 6.76
CA GLU A 74 -22.15 -3.79 7.28
C GLU A 74 -22.08 -3.95 8.80
N LYS A 75 -20.88 -4.26 9.32
CA LYS A 75 -20.65 -4.49 10.76
C LYS A 75 -20.33 -3.21 11.55
N GLU A 76 -20.24 -2.06 10.88
CA GLU A 76 -19.84 -0.76 11.47
C GLU A 76 -18.47 -0.83 12.18
N VAL A 77 -17.55 -1.63 11.64
CA VAL A 77 -16.19 -1.81 12.19
C VAL A 77 -15.19 -0.99 11.37
N PHE A 78 -14.35 -0.21 12.07
CA PHE A 78 -13.30 0.57 11.43
C PHE A 78 -12.19 -0.34 10.88
N ILE A 79 -11.78 -0.09 9.63
CA ILE A 79 -10.60 -0.72 9.02
C ILE A 79 -9.86 0.28 8.14
N THR A 80 -8.54 0.24 8.18
CA THR A 80 -7.67 1.04 7.30
C THR A 80 -6.41 0.27 6.91
N GLU A 81 -5.84 0.66 5.78
CA GLU A 81 -4.53 0.17 5.33
C GLU A 81 -3.39 0.93 6.00
N ALA A 82 -2.35 0.22 6.41
CA ALA A 82 -1.13 0.77 6.98
C ALA A 82 -0.14 1.25 5.90
N ILE A 83 -0.62 1.94 4.86
CA ILE A 83 0.22 2.62 3.87
C ILE A 83 0.80 3.90 4.50
N TRP A 84 1.83 3.74 5.30
CA TRP A 84 2.36 4.72 6.24
C TRP A 84 2.68 6.09 5.61
N THR A 85 3.03 6.12 4.32
CA THR A 85 3.32 7.37 3.60
C THR A 85 2.14 8.34 3.56
N ARG A 86 0.89 7.86 3.68
CA ARG A 86 -0.31 8.71 3.79
C ARG A 86 -0.43 9.42 5.13
N TYR A 87 0.27 8.97 6.15
CA TYR A 87 0.19 9.49 7.51
C TYR A 87 1.38 10.37 7.89
N LEU A 88 2.34 10.57 6.97
CA LEU A 88 3.47 11.45 7.17
C LEU A 88 3.05 12.94 7.17
N PRO A 89 3.71 13.79 7.98
CA PRO A 89 3.52 15.24 7.92
C PRO A 89 3.79 15.84 6.53
N SER A 90 4.72 15.24 5.75
CA SER A 90 5.04 15.65 4.38
C SER A 90 3.81 15.64 3.46
N ARG A 91 2.84 14.75 3.68
CA ARG A 91 1.58 14.74 2.93
C ARG A 91 0.83 16.07 3.06
N LYS A 92 0.76 16.60 4.29
CA LYS A 92 0.11 17.89 4.54
C LYS A 92 0.88 19.02 3.86
N ILE A 93 2.20 19.03 3.97
CA ILE A 93 3.07 20.04 3.35
C ILE A 93 2.88 20.05 1.83
N ILE A 94 2.92 18.88 1.19
CA ILE A 94 2.67 18.74 -0.26
C ILE A 94 1.28 19.28 -0.62
N GLY A 95 0.25 18.90 0.14
CA GLY A 95 -1.12 19.38 -0.07
C GLY A 95 -1.25 20.90 0.06
N ASP A 96 -0.62 21.49 1.07
CA ASP A 96 -0.62 22.94 1.30
C ASP A 96 0.07 23.70 0.13
N ILE A 97 1.22 23.20 -0.36
CA ILE A 97 1.93 23.79 -1.51
C ILE A 97 1.07 23.70 -2.79
N ILE A 98 0.43 22.56 -3.05
CA ILE A 98 -0.47 22.41 -4.19
C ILE A 98 -1.65 23.37 -4.08
N ALA A 99 -2.29 23.43 -2.91
CA ALA A 99 -3.45 24.28 -2.65
C ALA A 99 -3.13 25.77 -2.73
N SER A 100 -1.89 26.20 -2.39
CA SER A 100 -1.45 27.58 -2.52
C SER A 100 -1.35 28.05 -3.98
N GLY A 101 -1.29 27.14 -4.96
CA GLY A 101 -1.08 27.45 -6.38
C GLY A 101 0.34 27.93 -6.71
N GLU A 102 1.30 27.76 -5.81
CA GLU A 102 2.70 28.19 -6.02
C GLU A 102 3.33 27.49 -7.22
N ILE A 103 3.11 26.19 -7.39
CA ILE A 103 3.58 25.40 -8.54
C ILE A 103 2.59 25.40 -9.73
N GLY A 104 1.45 26.09 -9.60
CA GLY A 104 0.40 26.15 -10.62
C GLY A 104 -0.47 24.91 -10.71
N GLU A 105 -1.11 24.71 -11.86
CA GLU A 105 -1.95 23.53 -12.13
C GLU A 105 -1.09 22.28 -12.30
N ILE A 106 -1.43 21.20 -11.61
CA ILE A 106 -0.67 19.94 -11.69
C ILE A 106 -0.97 19.25 -13.03
N LYS A 107 0.08 18.96 -13.79
CA LYS A 107 0.01 18.32 -15.10
C LYS A 107 0.59 16.91 -15.10
N GLY A 108 1.45 16.58 -14.16
CA GLY A 108 2.04 15.25 -14.14
C GLY A 108 2.73 14.88 -12.84
N ILE A 109 3.01 13.59 -12.75
CA ILE A 109 3.79 12.98 -11.67
C ILE A 109 4.77 11.98 -12.29
N SER A 110 5.98 11.92 -11.70
CA SER A 110 6.89 10.79 -11.85
C SER A 110 7.26 10.28 -10.47
N ALA A 111 7.12 8.98 -10.26
CA ALA A 111 7.48 8.38 -8.98
C ALA A 111 8.05 6.97 -9.16
N ASN A 112 9.02 6.63 -8.35
CA ASN A 112 9.63 5.30 -8.40
C ASN A 112 10.02 4.80 -7.00
N LEU A 113 10.03 3.48 -6.84
CA LEU A 113 10.60 2.81 -5.69
C LEU A 113 11.21 1.48 -6.13
N GLY A 114 12.48 1.28 -5.81
CA GLY A 114 13.18 0.04 -6.11
C GLY A 114 14.24 -0.29 -5.08
N TYR A 115 14.39 -1.58 -4.84
CA TYR A 115 15.42 -2.17 -4.01
C TYR A 115 15.93 -3.45 -4.65
N ASP A 116 17.17 -3.81 -4.42
CA ASP A 116 17.68 -5.14 -4.77
C ASP A 116 17.16 -6.15 -3.72
N MET A 117 16.12 -6.87 -4.07
CA MET A 117 15.42 -7.83 -3.20
C MET A 117 15.17 -9.17 -3.91
N HIS A 118 15.85 -9.45 -5.00
CA HIS A 118 15.64 -10.63 -5.84
C HIS A 118 15.85 -11.98 -5.11
N THR A 119 16.46 -11.96 -3.92
CA THR A 119 16.69 -13.16 -3.10
C THR A 119 15.64 -13.34 -1.97
N LYS A 120 14.69 -12.40 -1.84
CA LYS A 120 13.67 -12.46 -0.78
C LYS A 120 12.54 -13.40 -1.20
N GLU A 121 12.44 -14.57 -0.53
CA GLU A 121 11.43 -15.59 -0.83
C GLU A 121 10.01 -15.02 -0.94
N ARG A 122 9.59 -14.17 0.00
CA ARG A 122 8.25 -13.55 -0.01
C ARG A 122 7.94 -12.72 -1.25
N LEU A 123 8.97 -12.24 -1.98
CA LEU A 123 8.82 -11.45 -3.20
C LEU A 123 8.79 -12.30 -4.47
N ILE A 124 9.40 -13.46 -4.43
CA ILE A 124 9.51 -14.34 -5.61
C ILE A 124 8.48 -15.48 -5.58
N ASP A 125 7.84 -15.75 -4.45
CA ASP A 125 6.85 -16.83 -4.31
C ASP A 125 5.44 -16.34 -4.67
N PRO A 126 4.83 -16.86 -5.75
CA PRO A 126 3.44 -16.51 -6.12
C PRO A 126 2.42 -16.93 -5.04
N LYS A 127 2.72 -17.95 -4.22
CA LYS A 127 1.83 -18.37 -3.12
C LYS A 127 1.78 -17.35 -1.97
N LEU A 128 2.80 -16.52 -1.86
CA LEU A 128 2.87 -15.42 -0.91
C LEU A 128 2.41 -14.09 -1.51
N ALA A 129 1.77 -14.13 -2.69
CA ALA A 129 1.41 -12.94 -3.46
C ALA A 129 2.62 -12.00 -3.63
N GLY A 130 3.74 -12.59 -4.07
CA GLY A 130 4.99 -11.87 -4.35
C GLY A 130 4.84 -10.89 -5.52
N GLY A 131 5.92 -10.24 -5.85
CA GLY A 131 6.01 -9.29 -6.95
C GLY A 131 6.35 -7.88 -6.49
N ALA A 132 7.06 -7.16 -7.36
CA ALA A 132 7.50 -5.79 -7.10
C ALA A 132 6.30 -4.82 -7.01
N LEU A 133 5.23 -5.05 -7.77
CA LEU A 133 4.06 -4.17 -7.77
C LEU A 133 3.40 -4.10 -6.39
N LEU A 134 3.10 -5.25 -5.80
CA LEU A 134 2.42 -5.33 -4.50
C LEU A 134 3.32 -4.92 -3.34
N ASP A 135 4.62 -5.22 -3.39
CA ASP A 135 5.51 -4.93 -2.27
C ASP A 135 6.03 -3.48 -2.26
N VAL A 136 6.50 -2.99 -3.40
CA VAL A 136 7.10 -1.65 -3.53
C VAL A 136 6.35 -0.73 -4.49
N GLY A 137 5.72 -1.24 -5.53
CA GLY A 137 4.96 -0.44 -6.51
C GLY A 137 3.72 0.24 -5.93
N ILE A 138 3.18 -0.31 -4.84
CA ILE A 138 2.05 0.31 -4.12
C ILE A 138 2.40 1.72 -3.61
N TYR A 139 3.65 2.02 -3.26
CA TYR A 139 4.06 3.33 -2.77
C TYR A 139 3.99 4.42 -3.85
N PRO A 140 4.65 4.29 -5.03
CA PRO A 140 4.52 5.29 -6.09
C PRO A 140 3.09 5.38 -6.67
N LEU A 141 2.31 4.28 -6.69
CA LEU A 141 0.89 4.31 -7.02
C LEU A 141 0.10 5.13 -6.01
N ASN A 142 0.34 4.90 -4.72
CA ASN A 142 -0.28 5.67 -3.65
C ASN A 142 0.11 7.15 -3.70
N PHE A 143 1.35 7.48 -4.05
CA PHE A 143 1.80 8.86 -4.23
C PHE A 143 1.01 9.55 -5.37
N ALA A 144 0.83 8.88 -6.51
CA ALA A 144 0.03 9.40 -7.62
C ALA A 144 -1.44 9.60 -7.22
N SER A 145 -2.08 8.62 -6.59
CA SER A 145 -3.44 8.72 -6.07
C SER A 145 -3.61 9.86 -5.05
N MET A 146 -2.62 10.05 -4.19
CA MET A 146 -2.64 11.10 -3.17
C MET A 146 -2.67 12.52 -3.77
N VAL A 147 -2.05 12.72 -4.93
CA VAL A 147 -1.91 14.02 -5.59
C VAL A 147 -2.94 14.23 -6.71
N LEU A 148 -3.15 13.23 -7.56
CA LEU A 148 -4.03 13.32 -8.74
C LEU A 148 -5.42 12.71 -8.52
N GLY A 149 -5.65 12.04 -7.40
CA GLY A 149 -6.90 11.31 -7.15
C GLY A 149 -6.95 9.97 -7.88
N ASP A 150 -8.16 9.42 -8.04
CA ASP A 150 -8.37 8.05 -8.53
C ASP A 150 -9.14 7.99 -9.86
N ASP A 151 -9.40 9.15 -10.49
CA ASP A 151 -10.14 9.26 -11.77
C ASP A 151 -9.24 8.91 -12.98
N VAL A 152 -8.68 7.71 -12.98
CA VAL A 152 -7.85 7.18 -14.06
C VAL A 152 -8.73 6.84 -15.27
N GLU A 153 -8.38 7.39 -16.45
CA GLU A 153 -9.05 7.12 -17.73
C GLU A 153 -8.42 5.93 -18.46
N GLU A 154 -7.08 5.86 -18.44
CA GLU A 154 -6.32 4.84 -19.16
C GLU A 154 -5.09 4.40 -18.37
N THR A 155 -4.77 3.11 -18.44
CA THR A 155 -3.58 2.53 -17.85
C THR A 155 -2.80 1.75 -18.91
N LEU A 156 -1.52 2.09 -19.08
CA LEU A 156 -0.56 1.34 -19.88
C LEU A 156 0.50 0.78 -18.95
N SER A 157 0.87 -0.48 -19.14
CA SER A 157 1.90 -1.10 -18.28
C SER A 157 2.72 -2.16 -19.01
N SER A 158 3.94 -2.32 -18.55
CA SER A 158 4.83 -3.41 -18.94
C SER A 158 5.59 -3.90 -17.71
N CYS A 159 5.94 -5.19 -17.68
CA CYS A 159 6.72 -5.75 -16.59
C CYS A 159 7.75 -6.77 -17.09
N VAL A 160 8.81 -6.89 -16.33
CA VAL A 160 9.73 -8.03 -16.36
C VAL A 160 9.34 -8.97 -15.22
N LYS A 161 9.40 -10.27 -15.43
CA LYS A 161 9.02 -11.28 -14.45
C LYS A 161 10.23 -12.06 -13.94
N PHE A 162 10.13 -12.53 -12.70
CA PHE A 162 10.96 -13.62 -12.19
C PHE A 162 10.60 -14.95 -12.86
N ASP A 163 11.47 -15.94 -12.76
CA ASP A 163 11.21 -17.31 -13.26
C ASP A 163 9.95 -17.92 -12.62
N SER A 164 9.60 -17.52 -11.42
CA SER A 164 8.37 -17.92 -10.72
C SER A 164 7.08 -17.37 -11.33
N GLY A 165 7.18 -16.41 -12.26
CA GLY A 165 6.05 -15.79 -12.95
C GLY A 165 5.52 -14.51 -12.30
N VAL A 166 5.92 -14.16 -11.06
CA VAL A 166 5.56 -12.86 -10.47
C VAL A 166 6.40 -11.73 -11.06
N ASP A 167 5.91 -10.51 -10.99
CA ASP A 167 6.61 -9.35 -11.53
C ASP A 167 7.84 -8.99 -10.71
N ALA A 168 8.94 -8.76 -11.41
CA ALA A 168 10.23 -8.34 -10.85
C ALA A 168 10.46 -6.84 -10.97
N GLN A 169 9.92 -6.24 -12.03
CA GLN A 169 10.01 -4.82 -12.31
C GLN A 169 8.83 -4.37 -13.15
N ASN A 170 8.32 -3.17 -12.89
CA ASN A 170 7.17 -2.61 -13.59
C ASN A 170 7.43 -1.18 -14.05
N SER A 171 6.84 -0.84 -15.21
CA SER A 171 6.65 0.53 -15.66
C SER A 171 5.17 0.74 -15.98
N ILE A 172 4.58 1.77 -15.40
CA ILE A 172 3.14 2.05 -15.49
C ILE A 172 2.94 3.51 -15.86
N ILE A 173 2.05 3.76 -16.82
CA ILE A 173 1.58 5.10 -17.19
C ILE A 173 0.09 5.16 -16.88
N LEU A 174 -0.30 6.16 -16.08
CA LEU A 174 -1.70 6.47 -15.80
C LEU A 174 -2.06 7.77 -16.48
N LYS A 175 -3.15 7.77 -17.24
CA LYS A 175 -3.78 8.98 -17.80
C LYS A 175 -5.05 9.25 -17.02
N TYR A 176 -5.20 10.47 -16.54
CA TYR A 176 -6.36 10.89 -15.75
C TYR A 176 -7.35 11.66 -16.63
N LYS A 177 -8.64 11.65 -16.28
CA LYS A 177 -9.69 12.34 -17.02
C LYS A 177 -9.48 13.86 -17.15
N ASN A 178 -8.77 14.46 -16.19
CA ASN A 178 -8.41 15.89 -16.25
C ASN A 178 -7.20 16.19 -17.16
N GLY A 179 -6.67 15.18 -17.86
CA GLY A 179 -5.52 15.30 -18.77
C GLY A 179 -4.15 15.24 -18.09
N SER A 180 -4.08 15.08 -16.75
CA SER A 180 -2.82 14.83 -16.08
C SER A 180 -2.33 13.40 -16.32
N MET A 181 -1.02 13.18 -16.15
CA MET A 181 -0.41 11.86 -16.34
C MET A 181 0.51 11.52 -15.16
N ALA A 182 0.60 10.22 -14.83
CA ALA A 182 1.62 9.71 -13.92
C ALA A 182 2.48 8.65 -14.61
N SER A 183 3.80 8.76 -14.41
CA SER A 183 4.82 7.77 -14.82
C SER A 183 5.36 7.11 -13.58
N ILE A 184 5.15 5.81 -13.44
CA ILE A 184 5.43 5.06 -12.23
C ILE A 184 6.35 3.89 -12.54
N GLN A 185 7.37 3.69 -11.70
CA GLN A 185 8.25 2.54 -11.79
C GLN A 185 8.42 1.86 -10.44
N SER A 186 8.52 0.54 -10.45
CA SER A 186 8.90 -0.25 -9.30
C SER A 186 9.84 -1.38 -9.67
N SER A 187 10.81 -1.69 -8.81
CA SER A 187 11.78 -2.75 -9.06
C SER A 187 12.14 -3.51 -7.78
N ALA A 188 12.19 -4.83 -7.89
CA ALA A 188 12.79 -5.73 -6.92
C ALA A 188 14.18 -6.22 -7.36
N LEU A 189 14.68 -5.72 -8.50
CA LEU A 189 15.97 -6.12 -9.11
C LEU A 189 17.10 -5.13 -8.82
N THR A 190 16.75 -3.86 -8.55
CA THR A 190 17.75 -2.79 -8.37
C THR A 190 17.18 -1.68 -7.49
N GLY A 191 18.07 -0.97 -6.80
CA GLY A 191 17.76 0.32 -6.19
C GLY A 191 17.43 1.37 -7.26
N THR A 192 16.55 2.31 -6.90
CA THR A 192 16.20 3.49 -7.70
C THR A 192 16.44 4.76 -6.89
N GLU A 193 16.17 5.93 -7.46
CA GLU A 193 16.31 7.23 -6.79
C GLU A 193 15.33 7.40 -5.62
N GLN A 194 14.19 6.70 -5.66
CA GLN A 194 13.14 6.71 -4.62
C GLN A 194 12.47 8.07 -4.43
N TYR A 195 12.30 8.83 -5.52
CA TYR A 195 11.69 10.15 -5.51
C TYR A 195 10.25 10.14 -6.02
N GLY A 196 9.47 11.11 -5.47
CA GLY A 196 8.22 11.54 -6.06
C GLY A 196 8.36 12.96 -6.62
N MET A 197 8.11 13.12 -7.93
CA MET A 197 8.13 14.42 -8.62
C MET A 197 6.70 14.84 -8.96
N ILE A 198 6.33 16.10 -8.65
CA ILE A 198 5.04 16.68 -9.00
C ILE A 198 5.30 17.86 -9.92
N TYR A 199 4.75 17.81 -11.14
CA TYR A 199 4.95 18.82 -12.17
C TYR A 199 3.74 19.73 -12.31
N GLY A 200 3.92 20.99 -12.00
CA GLY A 200 2.93 22.04 -12.18
C GLY A 200 3.30 22.99 -13.33
N THR A 201 2.34 23.83 -13.76
CA THR A 201 2.54 24.80 -14.86
C THR A 201 3.48 25.95 -14.52
N LYS A 202 3.79 26.16 -13.24
CA LYS A 202 4.68 27.25 -12.77
C LYS A 202 5.95 26.74 -12.11
N GLY A 203 6.07 25.45 -11.85
CA GLY A 203 7.21 24.85 -11.18
C GLY A 203 6.98 23.37 -10.88
N TYR A 204 7.87 22.80 -10.12
CA TYR A 204 7.78 21.40 -9.70
C TYR A 204 8.18 21.24 -8.24
N LEU A 205 7.76 20.13 -7.64
CA LEU A 205 8.09 19.73 -6.28
C LEU A 205 8.76 18.36 -6.30
N ILE A 206 9.78 18.18 -5.47
CA ILE A 206 10.44 16.90 -5.23
C ILE A 206 10.11 16.45 -3.81
N ALA A 207 9.63 15.22 -3.68
CA ALA A 207 9.47 14.50 -2.42
C ALA A 207 10.52 13.37 -2.36
N GLU A 208 11.47 13.50 -1.42
CA GLU A 208 12.54 12.52 -1.15
C GLU A 208 12.15 11.59 0.00
#